data_50ff3792880885851fd5597245b1fe5d
#
_entry.id   50ff3792880885851fd5597245b1fe5d
#
_cell.length_a   1.000
_cell.length_b   1.000
_cell.length_c   1.000
_cell.angle_alpha   90.00
_cell.angle_beta   90.00
_cell.angle_gamma   90.00
#
_symmetry.space_group_name_H-M   'P 1'
#
loop_
_entity.id
_entity.type
_entity.pdbx_description
1 polymer ?
#
loop_
_entity_poly.entity_id
_entity_poly.type
_entity_poly.pdbx_seq_one_letter_code
_entity_poly.pdbx_strand_id
1 'polypeptide(L)'
;MSEPFFSILVTTYNRAGLIRRCVDSALEQTFSDFEVVLVDDGSADDTQDVLAKLSDPRLRVISHDTNRGISPARRTAVEHARGEWLVICDSDWELFPHTLQRFYEILEQMPADARILRSRMVWDDGRITPSEVPSGVTDYIGRIQWRERLAERDDYETDAAYCAHRSVFERTPFFSDRRGAMEILWELDLARHERSYFVTEVLLRGHVDAPNSHLRGHGPDLMPRLLDEAPDALWMAETSLAEHGSALERYGPRQRRVLVRMAAVQSFLTAHRRKGIGYIRESLRHDRRDPLTWGGLVLGILGPRAVASGILLQRRLAARARERSR
;
A
#
# COMPACT_ATOMS: atom_id res chain seq x y z
N MET A 1 -11.90 5.56 31.10
CA MET A 1 -10.85 6.34 30.39
C MET A 1 -11.51 6.89 29.14
N SER A 2 -11.34 8.15 28.80
CA SER A 2 -11.80 8.73 27.54
C SER A 2 -11.18 7.98 26.36
N GLU A 3 -11.88 7.91 25.25
CA GLU A 3 -11.31 7.37 24.00
C GLU A 3 -10.19 8.33 23.55
N PRO A 4 -9.04 7.81 23.08
CA PRO A 4 -7.94 8.66 22.62
C PRO A 4 -8.32 9.39 21.33
N PHE A 5 -7.70 10.54 21.07
CA PHE A 5 -7.91 11.27 19.82
C PHE A 5 -7.34 10.50 18.61
N PHE A 6 -6.10 9.99 18.73
CA PHE A 6 -5.48 9.20 17.68
C PHE A 6 -5.30 7.72 18.06
N SER A 7 -5.44 6.82 17.09
CA SER A 7 -4.87 5.47 17.13
C SER A 7 -3.85 5.32 16.01
N ILE A 8 -2.60 5.02 16.37
CA ILE A 8 -1.55 4.65 15.41
C ILE A 8 -1.68 3.16 15.16
N LEU A 9 -1.92 2.78 13.90
CA LEU A 9 -2.12 1.40 13.48
C LEU A 9 -0.84 0.86 12.85
N VAL A 10 -0.22 -0.11 13.50
CA VAL A 10 1.01 -0.76 13.01
C VAL A 10 0.68 -2.20 12.66
N THR A 11 1.10 -2.65 11.48
CA THR A 11 1.04 -4.06 11.10
C THR A 11 2.43 -4.60 10.81
N THR A 12 2.73 -5.80 11.29
CA THR A 12 4.07 -6.41 11.15
C THR A 12 3.98 -7.89 10.80
N TYR A 13 4.97 -8.37 10.06
CA TYR A 13 5.18 -9.79 9.78
C TYR A 13 6.65 -10.05 9.47
N ASN A 14 7.33 -10.86 10.31
CA ASN A 14 8.75 -11.19 10.19
C ASN A 14 9.64 -9.94 10.10
N ARG A 15 9.59 -9.08 11.14
CA ARG A 15 10.26 -7.78 11.22
C ARG A 15 11.05 -7.60 12.52
N ALA A 16 11.59 -8.66 13.11
CA ALA A 16 12.33 -8.60 14.37
C ALA A 16 13.40 -7.50 14.43
N GLY A 17 14.12 -7.27 13.32
CA GLY A 17 15.17 -6.26 13.23
C GLY A 17 14.68 -4.81 13.02
N LEU A 18 13.40 -4.60 12.74
CA LEU A 18 12.87 -3.28 12.32
C LEU A 18 11.76 -2.76 13.23
N ILE A 19 10.93 -3.67 13.75
CA ILE A 19 9.69 -3.30 14.45
C ILE A 19 9.94 -2.39 15.65
N ARG A 20 11.06 -2.55 16.33
CA ARG A 20 11.44 -1.73 17.49
C ARG A 20 11.50 -0.26 17.12
N ARG A 21 12.17 0.08 16.01
CA ARG A 21 12.33 1.44 15.51
C ARG A 21 10.97 2.10 15.20
N CYS A 22 10.08 1.37 14.51
CA CYS A 22 8.74 1.83 14.21
C CYS A 22 7.94 2.13 15.49
N VAL A 23 7.92 1.19 16.44
CA VAL A 23 7.15 1.33 17.68
C VAL A 23 7.72 2.45 18.57
N ASP A 24 9.04 2.56 18.71
CA ASP A 24 9.67 3.63 19.47
C ASP A 24 9.25 5.01 18.90
N SER A 25 9.32 5.19 17.57
CA SER A 25 8.89 6.45 16.91
C SER A 25 7.40 6.76 17.12
N ALA A 26 6.56 5.71 17.14
CA ALA A 26 5.13 5.86 17.40
C ALA A 26 4.84 6.26 18.86
N LEU A 27 5.66 5.83 19.83
CA LEU A 27 5.50 6.14 21.25
C LEU A 27 6.13 7.47 21.64
N GLU A 28 7.10 7.97 20.87
CA GLU A 28 7.83 9.23 21.13
C GLU A 28 7.13 10.49 20.61
N GLN A 29 5.82 10.44 20.35
CA GLN A 29 5.06 11.58 19.87
C GLN A 29 4.90 12.66 20.93
N THR A 30 5.01 13.94 20.52
CA THR A 30 4.82 15.12 21.40
C THR A 30 3.35 15.36 21.75
N PHE A 31 2.42 14.92 20.93
CA PHE A 31 1.00 14.89 21.23
C PHE A 31 0.71 13.71 22.17
N SER A 32 -0.07 13.90 23.23
CA SER A 32 -0.19 12.91 24.32
C SER A 32 -1.45 12.03 24.27
N ASP A 33 -2.51 12.47 23.56
CA ASP A 33 -3.81 11.77 23.54
C ASP A 33 -3.90 10.77 22.41
N PHE A 34 -3.14 9.66 22.52
CA PHE A 34 -3.11 8.62 21.52
C PHE A 34 -2.87 7.23 22.12
N GLU A 35 -3.16 6.21 21.32
CA GLU A 35 -2.77 4.81 21.52
C GLU A 35 -2.03 4.26 20.30
N VAL A 36 -1.30 3.17 20.48
CA VAL A 36 -0.67 2.38 19.42
C VAL A 36 -1.32 1.00 19.41
N VAL A 37 -1.91 0.61 18.29
CA VAL A 37 -2.48 -0.71 18.05
C VAL A 37 -1.60 -1.43 17.05
N LEU A 38 -0.85 -2.42 17.53
CA LEU A 38 0.07 -3.22 16.72
C LEU A 38 -0.50 -4.60 16.49
N VAL A 39 -0.55 -5.03 15.23
CA VAL A 39 -0.95 -6.39 14.86
C VAL A 39 0.26 -7.12 14.29
N ASP A 40 0.67 -8.18 14.98
CA ASP A 40 1.62 -9.17 14.45
C ASP A 40 0.85 -10.23 13.67
N ASP A 41 1.07 -10.27 12.37
CA ASP A 41 0.36 -11.16 11.46
C ASP A 41 0.98 -12.58 11.42
N GLY A 42 1.17 -13.18 12.61
CA GLY A 42 1.68 -14.54 12.75
C GLY A 42 3.14 -14.69 12.36
N SER A 43 4.02 -13.82 12.87
CA SER A 43 5.46 -13.88 12.61
C SER A 43 6.07 -15.21 13.08
N ALA A 44 7.00 -15.72 12.28
CA ALA A 44 7.75 -16.95 12.54
C ALA A 44 9.22 -16.70 12.96
N ASP A 45 9.65 -15.42 12.91
CA ASP A 45 10.97 -14.97 13.40
C ASP A 45 10.87 -14.44 14.85
N ASP A 46 11.93 -13.83 15.35
CA ASP A 46 12.02 -13.29 16.71
C ASP A 46 11.16 -12.02 16.93
N THR A 47 10.24 -11.65 16.01
CA THR A 47 9.39 -10.46 16.13
C THR A 47 8.59 -10.49 17.43
N GLN A 48 7.98 -11.61 17.78
CA GLN A 48 7.20 -11.74 19.02
C GLN A 48 8.06 -11.55 20.27
N ASP A 49 9.31 -12.05 20.27
CA ASP A 49 10.25 -11.85 21.38
C ASP A 49 10.66 -10.38 21.54
N VAL A 50 10.75 -9.64 20.44
CA VAL A 50 10.99 -8.18 20.46
C VAL A 50 9.76 -7.47 21.03
N LEU A 51 8.57 -7.79 20.57
CA LEU A 51 7.31 -7.18 21.03
C LEU A 51 7.03 -7.45 22.51
N ALA A 52 7.33 -8.66 23.01
CA ALA A 52 7.14 -9.02 24.42
C ALA A 52 8.01 -8.20 25.38
N LYS A 53 9.09 -7.57 24.90
CA LYS A 53 9.98 -6.70 25.69
C LYS A 53 9.51 -5.24 25.72
N LEU A 54 8.50 -4.87 24.93
CA LEU A 54 7.95 -3.53 24.90
C LEU A 54 6.91 -3.39 26.02
N SER A 55 7.04 -2.34 26.81
CA SER A 55 6.12 -2.07 27.93
C SER A 55 5.77 -0.58 27.95
N ASP A 56 4.63 -0.24 27.35
CA ASP A 56 4.04 1.11 27.39
C ASP A 56 2.52 0.96 27.53
N PRO A 57 1.86 1.66 28.45
CA PRO A 57 0.42 1.56 28.66
C PRO A 57 -0.42 1.99 27.44
N ARG A 58 0.17 2.74 26.51
CA ARG A 58 -0.48 3.18 25.27
C ARG A 58 -0.36 2.13 24.15
N LEU A 59 0.56 1.15 24.28
CA LEU A 59 0.77 0.10 23.28
C LEU A 59 -0.11 -1.10 23.57
N ARG A 60 -0.87 -1.53 22.57
CA ARG A 60 -1.60 -2.79 22.57
C ARG A 60 -1.13 -3.66 21.40
N VAL A 61 -0.64 -4.86 21.74
CA VAL A 61 -0.21 -5.85 20.75
C VAL A 61 -1.27 -6.93 20.60
N ILE A 62 -1.59 -7.26 19.34
CA ILE A 62 -2.51 -8.32 18.95
C ILE A 62 -1.74 -9.25 18.03
N SER A 63 -1.83 -10.56 18.24
CA SER A 63 -1.15 -11.55 17.40
C SER A 63 -2.17 -12.45 16.70
N HIS A 64 -1.98 -12.67 15.41
CA HIS A 64 -2.68 -13.72 14.68
C HIS A 64 -1.93 -15.05 14.85
N ASP A 65 -2.66 -16.15 14.86
CA ASP A 65 -2.06 -17.50 14.94
C ASP A 65 -1.28 -17.86 13.67
N THR A 66 -1.63 -17.29 12.55
CA THR A 66 -1.01 -17.53 11.24
C THR A 66 -1.03 -16.25 10.40
N ASN A 67 -0.13 -16.14 9.44
CA ASN A 67 -0.13 -15.05 8.48
C ASN A 67 -1.42 -15.03 7.65
N ARG A 68 -2.20 -13.96 7.78
CA ARG A 68 -3.46 -13.70 7.04
C ARG A 68 -3.28 -12.71 5.90
N GLY A 69 -2.19 -11.95 5.91
CA GLY A 69 -1.88 -10.90 4.95
C GLY A 69 -2.11 -9.48 5.49
N ILE A 70 -1.57 -8.49 4.78
CA ILE A 70 -1.56 -7.09 5.22
C ILE A 70 -2.97 -6.51 5.39
N SER A 71 -3.89 -6.84 4.47
CA SER A 71 -5.25 -6.28 4.49
C SER A 71 -6.07 -6.79 5.70
N PRO A 72 -6.11 -8.11 6.01
CA PRO A 72 -6.69 -8.62 7.24
C PRO A 72 -6.01 -8.09 8.51
N ALA A 73 -4.68 -7.93 8.52
CA ALA A 73 -3.97 -7.38 9.66
C ALA A 73 -4.36 -5.92 9.93
N ARG A 74 -4.42 -5.08 8.89
CA ARG A 74 -4.91 -3.70 8.98
C ARG A 74 -6.38 -3.66 9.44
N ARG A 75 -7.23 -4.58 8.94
CA ARG A 75 -8.61 -4.71 9.39
C ARG A 75 -8.69 -4.98 10.89
N THR A 76 -7.91 -5.94 11.40
CA THR A 76 -7.83 -6.24 12.83
C THR A 76 -7.35 -5.02 13.63
N ALA A 77 -6.36 -4.26 13.13
CA ALA A 77 -5.90 -3.04 13.81
C ALA A 77 -7.03 -2.00 13.93
N VAL A 78 -7.79 -1.76 12.86
CA VAL A 78 -8.95 -0.86 12.87
C VAL A 78 -10.02 -1.31 13.88
N GLU A 79 -10.36 -2.59 13.89
CA GLU A 79 -11.38 -3.16 14.79
C GLU A 79 -11.02 -3.01 16.28
N HIS A 80 -9.74 -2.96 16.61
CA HIS A 80 -9.24 -2.81 17.96
C HIS A 80 -8.87 -1.35 18.33
N ALA A 81 -8.81 -0.45 17.36
CA ALA A 81 -8.54 0.94 17.60
C ALA A 81 -9.72 1.62 18.31
N ARG A 82 -9.44 2.60 19.17
CA ARG A 82 -10.45 3.38 19.92
C ARG A 82 -10.43 4.87 19.55
N GLY A 83 -9.35 5.35 18.92
CA GLY A 83 -9.19 6.74 18.54
C GLY A 83 -10.21 7.20 17.49
N GLU A 84 -10.53 8.47 17.51
CA GLU A 84 -11.40 9.10 16.51
C GLU A 84 -10.71 9.16 15.14
N TRP A 85 -9.40 9.43 15.14
CA TRP A 85 -8.57 9.50 13.96
C TRP A 85 -7.54 8.37 13.95
N LEU A 86 -7.45 7.66 12.82
CA LEU A 86 -6.57 6.49 12.66
C LEU A 86 -5.40 6.84 11.75
N VAL A 87 -4.18 6.61 12.23
CA VAL A 87 -2.93 6.85 11.51
C VAL A 87 -2.31 5.53 11.12
N ILE A 88 -2.17 5.27 9.82
CA ILE A 88 -1.49 4.05 9.34
C ILE A 88 0.02 4.27 9.36
N CYS A 89 0.75 3.35 10.00
CA CYS A 89 2.20 3.34 10.07
C CYS A 89 2.70 1.92 9.77
N ASP A 90 3.28 1.70 8.60
CA ASP A 90 3.85 0.41 8.26
C ASP A 90 5.12 0.13 9.08
N SER A 91 5.44 -1.13 9.33
CA SER A 91 6.54 -1.54 10.23
C SER A 91 7.94 -1.13 9.77
N ASP A 92 8.08 -0.64 8.54
CA ASP A 92 9.30 -0.04 7.98
C ASP A 92 9.25 1.50 7.89
N TRP A 93 8.30 2.12 8.59
CA TRP A 93 8.16 3.58 8.69
C TRP A 93 8.47 4.08 10.10
N GLU A 94 8.83 5.37 10.16
CA GLU A 94 8.99 6.15 11.39
C GLU A 94 8.16 7.42 11.31
N LEU A 95 7.39 7.72 12.36
CA LEU A 95 6.79 9.02 12.53
C LEU A 95 7.83 10.01 13.09
N PHE A 96 7.82 11.24 12.61
CA PHE A 96 8.58 12.29 13.30
C PHE A 96 7.94 12.62 14.65
N PRO A 97 8.69 13.06 15.67
CA PRO A 97 8.14 13.30 17.01
C PRO A 97 6.94 14.25 17.05
N HIS A 98 6.83 15.14 16.08
CA HIS A 98 5.76 16.15 15.99
C HIS A 98 4.62 15.76 15.03
N THR A 99 4.62 14.55 14.48
CA THR A 99 3.65 14.13 13.43
C THR A 99 2.22 14.22 13.91
N LEU A 100 1.89 13.65 15.07
CA LEU A 100 0.53 13.71 15.60
C LEU A 100 0.09 15.12 15.96
N GLN A 101 1.00 15.95 16.51
CA GLN A 101 0.72 17.36 16.80
C GLN A 101 0.39 18.13 15.52
N ARG A 102 1.15 17.89 14.44
CA ARG A 102 0.88 18.53 13.15
C ARG A 102 -0.42 18.02 12.52
N PHE A 103 -0.70 16.73 12.62
CA PHE A 103 -1.99 16.20 12.15
C PHE A 103 -3.14 16.88 12.89
N TYR A 104 -3.08 16.98 14.22
CA TYR A 104 -4.10 17.64 15.02
C TYR A 104 -4.35 19.09 14.54
N GLU A 105 -3.30 19.91 14.41
CA GLU A 105 -3.38 21.30 13.96
C GLU A 105 -3.95 21.42 12.53
N ILE A 106 -3.62 20.50 11.64
CA ILE A 106 -4.15 20.49 10.28
C ILE A 106 -5.63 20.09 10.28
N LEU A 107 -6.01 19.08 11.07
CA LEU A 107 -7.39 18.61 11.19
C LEU A 107 -8.34 19.70 11.70
N GLU A 108 -7.89 20.56 12.62
CA GLU A 108 -8.69 21.71 13.09
C GLU A 108 -8.99 22.74 11.98
N GLN A 109 -8.17 22.79 10.94
CA GLN A 109 -8.29 23.71 9.80
C GLN A 109 -8.79 23.03 8.53
N MET A 110 -8.86 21.72 8.54
CA MET A 110 -9.25 20.94 7.37
C MET A 110 -10.73 21.15 7.05
N PRO A 111 -11.11 21.25 5.75
CA PRO A 111 -12.52 21.33 5.36
C PRO A 111 -13.33 20.17 5.92
N ALA A 112 -14.50 20.46 6.50
CA ALA A 112 -15.34 19.48 7.21
C ALA A 112 -15.87 18.34 6.31
N ASP A 113 -15.82 18.50 4.99
CA ASP A 113 -16.21 17.49 4.01
C ASP A 113 -15.05 16.57 3.59
N ALA A 114 -13.83 16.79 4.08
CA ALA A 114 -12.71 15.90 3.97
C ALA A 114 -12.54 15.07 5.25
N ARG A 115 -12.35 13.77 5.11
CA ARG A 115 -12.19 12.85 6.24
C ARG A 115 -10.87 12.09 6.19
N ILE A 116 -10.01 12.43 5.24
CA ILE A 116 -8.71 11.82 5.03
C ILE A 116 -7.69 12.94 4.88
N LEU A 117 -6.69 12.92 5.73
CA LEU A 117 -5.52 13.77 5.63
C LEU A 117 -4.36 12.95 5.06
N ARG A 118 -3.68 13.50 4.07
CA ARG A 118 -2.48 12.89 3.47
C ARG A 118 -1.34 13.90 3.47
N SER A 119 -0.17 13.48 3.94
CA SER A 119 1.05 14.26 3.86
C SER A 119 2.14 13.47 3.13
N ARG A 120 3.23 14.16 2.80
CA ARG A 120 4.37 13.51 2.14
C ARG A 120 5.22 12.76 3.15
N MET A 121 6.02 11.83 2.65
CA MET A 121 7.04 11.13 3.43
C MET A 121 8.39 11.21 2.74
N VAL A 122 9.48 11.11 3.50
CA VAL A 122 10.85 11.03 2.98
C VAL A 122 11.38 9.61 3.18
N TRP A 123 12.05 9.08 2.16
CA TRP A 123 12.77 7.82 2.24
C TRP A 123 14.22 8.07 2.67
N ASP A 124 14.87 7.08 3.27
CA ASP A 124 16.27 7.17 3.71
C ASP A 124 17.26 7.35 2.55
N ASP A 125 16.84 7.12 1.30
CA ASP A 125 17.60 7.46 0.09
C ASP A 125 17.37 8.91 -0.41
N GLY A 126 16.66 9.73 0.35
CA GLY A 126 16.39 11.14 0.09
C GLY A 126 15.20 11.41 -0.83
N ARG A 127 14.55 10.40 -1.39
CA ARG A 127 13.32 10.59 -2.18
C ARG A 127 12.17 11.05 -1.28
N ILE A 128 11.32 11.91 -1.82
CA ILE A 128 10.08 12.34 -1.16
C ILE A 128 8.91 11.84 -2.00
N THR A 129 7.99 11.13 -1.35
CA THR A 129 6.78 10.58 -1.98
C THR A 129 5.51 11.09 -1.29
N PRO A 130 4.46 11.29 -2.08
CA PRO A 130 4.49 11.41 -3.54
C PRO A 130 5.29 12.65 -3.97
N SER A 131 5.89 12.62 -5.17
CA SER A 131 6.71 13.73 -5.69
C SER A 131 5.91 15.04 -5.83
N GLU A 132 4.61 14.91 -6.12
CA GLU A 132 3.65 16.00 -6.24
C GLU A 132 2.35 15.61 -5.52
N VAL A 133 1.73 16.54 -4.83
CA VAL A 133 0.41 16.37 -4.20
C VAL A 133 -0.60 17.31 -4.83
N PRO A 134 -1.90 16.91 -4.88
CA PRO A 134 -2.97 17.83 -5.24
C PRO A 134 -3.02 19.01 -4.25
N SER A 135 -3.47 20.16 -4.70
CA SER A 135 -3.71 21.29 -3.80
C SER A 135 -5.06 21.12 -3.08
N GLY A 136 -5.02 21.03 -1.75
CA GLY A 136 -6.23 21.01 -0.92
C GLY A 136 -7.05 19.72 -1.05
N VAL A 137 -8.38 19.86 -1.11
CA VAL A 137 -9.33 18.73 -1.12
C VAL A 137 -9.44 18.12 -2.51
N THR A 138 -9.40 16.79 -2.55
CA THR A 138 -9.47 16.01 -3.80
C THR A 138 -10.56 14.95 -3.69
N ASP A 139 -11.46 14.94 -4.66
CA ASP A 139 -12.50 13.92 -4.86
C ASP A 139 -12.00 12.73 -5.69
N TYR A 140 -12.91 11.81 -6.02
CA TYR A 140 -12.63 10.60 -6.80
C TYR A 140 -11.96 10.90 -8.15
N ILE A 141 -12.51 11.82 -8.92
CA ILE A 141 -11.98 12.16 -10.25
C ILE A 141 -10.63 12.85 -10.13
N GLY A 142 -10.51 13.80 -9.21
CA GLY A 142 -9.25 14.48 -8.92
C GLY A 142 -8.14 13.50 -8.50
N ARG A 143 -8.47 12.45 -7.73
CA ARG A 143 -7.54 11.38 -7.34
C ARG A 143 -7.04 10.60 -8.54
N ILE A 144 -7.93 10.19 -9.44
CA ILE A 144 -7.56 9.49 -10.68
C ILE A 144 -6.66 10.38 -11.55
N GLN A 145 -7.04 11.64 -11.76
CA GLN A 145 -6.28 12.59 -12.57
C GLN A 145 -4.90 12.90 -11.97
N TRP A 146 -4.80 13.01 -10.64
CA TRP A 146 -3.53 13.21 -9.96
C TRP A 146 -2.59 12.02 -10.19
N ARG A 147 -3.05 10.78 -9.97
CA ARG A 147 -2.26 9.57 -10.24
C ARG A 147 -1.89 9.44 -11.72
N GLU A 148 -2.76 9.86 -12.63
CA GLU A 148 -2.46 9.85 -14.06
C GLU A 148 -1.31 10.82 -14.40
N ARG A 149 -1.29 12.03 -13.81
CA ARG A 149 -0.17 12.98 -13.99
C ARG A 149 1.16 12.44 -13.46
N LEU A 150 1.14 11.76 -12.31
CA LEU A 150 2.34 11.09 -11.79
C LEU A 150 2.80 9.98 -12.75
N ALA A 151 1.89 9.15 -13.23
CA ALA A 151 2.17 8.09 -14.19
C ALA A 151 2.71 8.61 -15.55
N GLU A 152 2.37 9.83 -15.95
CA GLU A 152 2.95 10.50 -17.13
C GLU A 152 4.45 10.76 -17.01
N ARG A 153 4.94 10.87 -15.79
CA ARG A 153 6.35 11.08 -15.45
C ARG A 153 7.05 9.79 -15.02
N ASP A 154 6.42 8.63 -15.25
CA ASP A 154 6.85 7.32 -14.75
C ASP A 154 7.01 7.26 -13.21
N ASP A 155 6.35 8.18 -12.49
CA ASP A 155 6.30 8.22 -11.04
C ASP A 155 5.04 7.47 -10.57
N TYR A 156 5.23 6.27 -10.06
CA TYR A 156 4.17 5.41 -9.52
C TYR A 156 4.22 5.32 -7.99
N GLU A 157 5.17 6.01 -7.36
CA GLU A 157 5.33 5.98 -5.91
C GLU A 157 4.36 6.99 -5.26
N THR A 158 3.22 6.49 -4.82
CA THR A 158 2.15 7.29 -4.22
C THR A 158 2.06 7.11 -2.71
N ASP A 159 3.07 6.48 -2.08
CA ASP A 159 3.12 6.30 -0.64
C ASP A 159 3.11 7.65 0.04
N ALA A 160 2.21 7.81 1.00
CA ALA A 160 1.96 9.03 1.72
C ALA A 160 1.58 8.69 3.15
N ALA A 161 1.91 9.55 4.09
CA ALA A 161 1.35 9.47 5.43
C ALA A 161 -0.17 9.57 5.34
N TYR A 162 -0.85 8.73 6.11
CA TYR A 162 -2.28 8.56 6.03
C TYR A 162 -2.90 8.68 7.42
N CYS A 163 -3.75 9.70 7.59
CA CYS A 163 -4.59 9.86 8.78
C CYS A 163 -6.04 10.00 8.33
N ALA A 164 -6.93 9.18 8.83
CA ALA A 164 -8.33 9.22 8.46
C ALA A 164 -9.26 9.07 9.66
N HIS A 165 -10.40 9.75 9.58
CA HIS A 165 -11.47 9.59 10.55
C HIS A 165 -11.98 8.14 10.54
N ARG A 166 -12.28 7.58 11.72
CA ARG A 166 -12.72 6.19 11.91
C ARG A 166 -13.85 5.78 10.97
N SER A 167 -14.85 6.67 10.76
CA SER A 167 -16.01 6.38 9.89
C SER A 167 -15.65 6.05 8.44
N VAL A 168 -14.44 6.41 8.01
CA VAL A 168 -13.91 6.05 6.68
C VAL A 168 -13.78 4.54 6.56
N PHE A 169 -13.23 3.89 7.60
CA PHE A 169 -13.01 2.44 7.62
C PHE A 169 -14.29 1.65 7.88
N GLU A 170 -15.32 2.28 8.45
CA GLU A 170 -16.65 1.69 8.58
C GLU A 170 -17.35 1.58 7.21
N ARG A 171 -17.19 2.59 6.36
CA ARG A 171 -17.76 2.63 5.00
C ARG A 171 -16.93 1.87 3.98
N THR A 172 -15.61 1.96 4.08
CA THR A 172 -14.66 1.32 3.16
C THR A 172 -13.64 0.51 3.98
N PRO A 173 -14.07 -0.64 4.56
CA PRO A 173 -13.18 -1.46 5.38
C PRO A 173 -12.09 -2.12 4.54
N PHE A 174 -10.96 -2.44 5.18
CA PHE A 174 -9.97 -3.31 4.56
C PHE A 174 -10.54 -4.71 4.31
N PHE A 175 -10.09 -5.37 3.25
CA PHE A 175 -10.52 -6.72 2.92
C PHE A 175 -10.03 -7.72 3.98
N SER A 176 -10.93 -8.52 4.53
CA SER A 176 -10.62 -9.50 5.58
C SER A 176 -10.39 -10.92 5.05
N ASP A 177 -10.80 -11.18 3.81
CA ASP A 177 -10.77 -12.48 3.14
C ASP A 177 -9.70 -12.60 2.04
N ARG A 178 -8.83 -11.57 1.90
CA ARG A 178 -7.79 -11.47 0.88
C ARG A 178 -6.43 -11.28 1.52
N ARG A 179 -5.47 -12.13 1.16
CA ARG A 179 -4.11 -12.08 1.71
C ARG A 179 -3.22 -11.04 1.04
N GLY A 180 -3.42 -10.82 -0.24
CA GLY A 180 -2.62 -9.90 -1.04
C GLY A 180 -2.85 -8.43 -0.71
N ALA A 181 -1.97 -7.58 -1.23
CA ALA A 181 -2.12 -6.13 -1.13
C ALA A 181 -3.24 -5.66 -2.06
N MET A 182 -4.39 -5.33 -1.48
CA MET A 182 -5.58 -4.87 -2.20
C MET A 182 -5.61 -3.34 -2.35
N GLU A 183 -4.49 -2.67 -2.20
CA GLU A 183 -4.39 -1.22 -2.04
C GLU A 183 -4.98 -0.45 -3.22
N ILE A 184 -4.77 -0.90 -4.46
CA ILE A 184 -5.28 -0.19 -5.64
C ILE A 184 -6.80 -0.13 -5.62
N LEU A 185 -7.46 -1.26 -5.42
CA LEU A 185 -8.93 -1.33 -5.38
C LEU A 185 -9.46 -0.56 -4.18
N TRP A 186 -8.89 -0.82 -2.99
CA TRP A 186 -9.30 -0.14 -1.76
C TRP A 186 -9.18 1.39 -1.87
N GLU A 187 -8.09 1.90 -2.45
CA GLU A 187 -7.87 3.33 -2.67
C GLU A 187 -8.86 3.94 -3.69
N LEU A 188 -9.24 3.18 -4.71
CA LEU A 188 -10.25 3.62 -5.67
C LEU A 188 -11.65 3.67 -5.04
N ASP A 189 -12.02 2.65 -4.26
CA ASP A 189 -13.28 2.60 -3.52
C ASP A 189 -13.34 3.69 -2.46
N LEU A 190 -12.25 3.87 -1.71
CA LEU A 190 -12.11 4.93 -0.73
C LEU A 190 -12.36 6.31 -1.35
N ALA A 191 -11.68 6.60 -2.47
CA ALA A 191 -11.79 7.88 -3.16
C ALA A 191 -13.20 8.13 -3.74
N ARG A 192 -13.96 7.06 -4.03
CA ARG A 192 -15.35 7.18 -4.51
C ARG A 192 -16.29 7.71 -3.42
N HIS A 193 -16.02 7.38 -2.17
CA HIS A 193 -16.87 7.69 -1.03
C HIS A 193 -16.35 8.84 -0.16
N GLU A 194 -15.04 9.08 -0.18
CA GLU A 194 -14.37 9.99 0.73
C GLU A 194 -13.48 10.99 -0.02
N ARG A 195 -13.46 12.23 0.49
CA ARG A 195 -12.56 13.28 0.01
C ARG A 195 -11.28 13.28 0.83
N SER A 196 -10.16 13.44 0.14
CA SER A 196 -8.83 13.54 0.77
C SER A 196 -8.32 14.97 0.75
N TYR A 197 -7.79 15.43 1.86
CA TYR A 197 -7.06 16.69 1.99
C TYR A 197 -5.56 16.40 1.95
N PHE A 198 -4.85 17.07 1.05
CA PHE A 198 -3.41 16.89 0.87
C PHE A 198 -2.64 18.09 1.38
N VAL A 199 -1.53 17.82 2.07
CA VAL A 199 -0.55 18.81 2.49
C VAL A 199 0.84 18.46 1.95
N THR A 200 1.66 19.47 1.73
CA THR A 200 3.02 19.31 1.19
C THR A 200 4.05 18.96 2.26
N GLU A 201 3.67 19.01 3.52
CA GLU A 201 4.55 18.70 4.65
C GLU A 201 5.01 17.24 4.61
N VAL A 202 6.26 17.02 5.03
CA VAL A 202 6.85 15.68 5.17
C VAL A 202 6.77 15.30 6.65
N LEU A 203 5.94 14.32 6.98
CA LEU A 203 5.64 13.98 8.37
C LEU A 203 6.05 12.55 8.77
N LEU A 204 6.51 11.74 7.80
CA LEU A 204 7.01 10.39 8.05
C LEU A 204 8.32 10.14 7.29
N ARG A 205 9.07 9.15 7.79
CA ARG A 205 10.22 8.57 7.10
C ARG A 205 9.94 7.11 6.77
N GLY A 206 10.21 6.70 5.53
CA GLY A 206 10.23 5.32 5.09
C GLY A 206 11.64 4.77 4.96
N HIS A 207 11.82 3.48 5.22
CA HIS A 207 13.10 2.80 5.12
C HIS A 207 13.09 1.78 3.99
N VAL A 208 14.11 1.84 3.15
CA VAL A 208 14.27 0.94 2.00
C VAL A 208 15.05 -0.34 2.34
N ASP A 209 15.59 -0.45 3.53
CA ASP A 209 16.40 -1.59 4.00
C ASP A 209 15.58 -2.79 4.48
N ALA A 210 14.25 -2.66 4.51
CA ALA A 210 13.35 -3.70 4.99
C ALA A 210 13.50 -5.00 4.20
N PRO A 211 14.00 -6.10 4.79
CA PRO A 211 13.96 -7.41 4.18
C PRO A 211 12.48 -7.79 3.97
N ASN A 212 12.14 -8.39 2.85
CA ASN A 212 10.76 -8.75 2.48
C ASN A 212 9.80 -7.56 2.23
N SER A 213 10.31 -6.34 2.00
CA SER A 213 9.50 -5.24 1.49
C SER A 213 8.83 -5.66 0.17
N HIS A 214 7.53 -5.35 0.01
CA HIS A 214 6.83 -5.56 -1.26
C HIS A 214 7.52 -4.85 -2.43
N LEU A 215 8.22 -3.75 -2.16
CA LEU A 215 8.94 -2.96 -3.14
C LEU A 215 10.27 -3.60 -3.58
N ARG A 216 10.92 -4.41 -2.72
CA ARG A 216 12.28 -4.94 -2.97
C ARG A 216 12.40 -6.46 -2.98
N GLY A 217 11.33 -7.21 -2.84
CA GLY A 217 11.31 -8.69 -2.74
C GLY A 217 12.49 -9.39 -3.41
N HIS A 218 13.58 -9.62 -2.68
CA HIS A 218 14.74 -10.38 -3.07
C HIS A 218 14.86 -11.55 -2.08
N GLY A 219 14.46 -12.75 -2.49
CA GLY A 219 14.61 -13.92 -1.63
C GLY A 219 14.17 -15.19 -2.35
N PRO A 220 14.55 -16.38 -1.84
CA PRO A 220 14.18 -17.67 -2.40
C PRO A 220 12.66 -17.91 -2.42
N ASP A 221 11.93 -17.25 -1.50
CA ASP A 221 10.48 -17.42 -1.35
C ASP A 221 9.63 -16.57 -2.28
N LEU A 222 10.25 -15.74 -3.12
CA LEU A 222 9.51 -14.83 -3.99
C LEU A 222 8.71 -15.55 -5.08
N MET A 223 9.20 -16.69 -5.59
CA MET A 223 8.48 -17.48 -6.60
C MET A 223 7.22 -18.13 -6.04
N PRO A 224 7.26 -18.86 -4.90
CA PRO A 224 6.06 -19.37 -4.25
C PRO A 224 5.06 -18.26 -3.91
N ARG A 225 5.51 -17.16 -3.37
CA ARG A 225 4.67 -16.01 -3.01
C ARG A 225 3.95 -15.40 -4.20
N LEU A 226 4.63 -15.17 -5.33
CA LEU A 226 4.02 -14.66 -6.55
C LEU A 226 2.88 -15.55 -7.06
N LEU A 227 3.03 -16.87 -6.92
CA LEU A 227 2.01 -17.83 -7.34
C LEU A 227 0.85 -17.90 -6.34
N ASP A 228 1.14 -17.80 -5.05
CA ASP A 228 0.14 -17.84 -3.97
C ASP A 228 -0.75 -16.58 -3.96
N GLU A 229 -0.16 -15.40 -4.18
CA GLU A 229 -0.89 -14.11 -4.21
C GLU A 229 -1.58 -13.84 -5.57
N ALA A 230 -1.25 -14.59 -6.63
CA ALA A 230 -1.77 -14.34 -7.97
C ALA A 230 -3.31 -14.36 -8.09
N PRO A 231 -4.05 -15.27 -7.43
CA PRO A 231 -5.50 -15.26 -7.48
C PRO A 231 -6.12 -13.98 -6.92
N ASP A 232 -5.61 -13.49 -5.78
CA ASP A 232 -6.09 -12.27 -5.15
C ASP A 232 -5.74 -11.04 -5.99
N ALA A 233 -4.53 -10.98 -6.55
CA ALA A 233 -4.12 -9.91 -7.44
C ALA A 233 -4.91 -9.88 -8.75
N LEU A 234 -5.30 -11.05 -9.28
CA LEU A 234 -6.19 -11.15 -10.44
C LEU A 234 -7.57 -10.61 -10.09
N TRP A 235 -8.15 -11.08 -8.99
CA TRP A 235 -9.46 -10.62 -8.53
C TRP A 235 -9.46 -9.09 -8.33
N MET A 236 -8.45 -8.54 -7.67
CA MET A 236 -8.31 -7.10 -7.46
C MET A 236 -8.28 -6.32 -8.78
N ALA A 237 -7.47 -6.76 -9.74
CA ALA A 237 -7.37 -6.09 -11.03
C ALA A 237 -8.68 -6.15 -11.81
N GLU A 238 -9.36 -7.30 -11.82
CA GLU A 238 -10.64 -7.49 -12.49
C GLU A 238 -11.75 -6.67 -11.85
N THR A 239 -11.84 -6.66 -10.52
CA THR A 239 -12.83 -5.88 -9.78
C THR A 239 -12.59 -4.38 -10.00
N SER A 240 -11.32 -3.93 -9.95
CA SER A 240 -10.98 -2.53 -10.26
C SER A 240 -11.39 -2.12 -11.68
N LEU A 241 -11.18 -2.99 -12.66
CA LEU A 241 -11.61 -2.73 -14.04
C LEU A 241 -13.13 -2.76 -14.20
N ALA A 242 -13.83 -3.65 -13.51
CA ALA A 242 -15.28 -3.76 -13.56
C ALA A 242 -15.97 -2.53 -12.92
N GLU A 243 -15.50 -2.11 -11.77
CA GLU A 243 -16.16 -1.07 -10.97
C GLU A 243 -15.69 0.35 -11.32
N HIS A 244 -14.42 0.52 -11.66
CA HIS A 244 -13.80 1.82 -11.92
C HIS A 244 -13.36 2.02 -13.38
N GLY A 245 -13.49 0.98 -14.23
CA GLY A 245 -12.95 0.96 -15.59
C GLY A 245 -13.37 2.14 -16.45
N SER A 246 -14.66 2.56 -16.39
CA SER A 246 -15.18 3.70 -17.16
C SER A 246 -14.54 5.03 -16.73
N ALA A 247 -14.39 5.25 -15.43
CA ALA A 247 -13.73 6.45 -14.91
C ALA A 247 -12.23 6.43 -15.24
N LEU A 248 -11.57 5.28 -15.10
CA LEU A 248 -10.16 5.12 -15.45
C LEU A 248 -9.91 5.29 -16.95
N GLU A 249 -10.81 4.81 -17.82
CA GLU A 249 -10.69 5.01 -19.25
C GLU A 249 -10.72 6.50 -19.63
N ARG A 250 -11.57 7.27 -18.96
CA ARG A 250 -11.76 8.70 -19.24
C ARG A 250 -10.72 9.60 -18.58
N TYR A 251 -10.31 9.30 -17.35
CA TYR A 251 -9.53 10.21 -16.52
C TYR A 251 -8.16 9.66 -16.10
N GLY A 252 -7.91 8.34 -16.25
CA GLY A 252 -6.70 7.64 -15.86
C GLY A 252 -6.30 6.52 -16.83
N PRO A 253 -6.16 6.78 -18.14
CA PRO A 253 -5.96 5.73 -19.14
C PRO A 253 -4.66 4.94 -18.93
N ARG A 254 -3.60 5.52 -18.35
CA ARG A 254 -2.36 4.80 -18.02
C ARG A 254 -2.57 3.86 -16.83
N GLN A 255 -3.26 4.31 -15.78
CA GLN A 255 -3.63 3.47 -14.65
C GLN A 255 -4.48 2.27 -15.10
N ARG A 256 -5.46 2.51 -15.99
CA ARG A 256 -6.25 1.44 -16.59
C ARG A 256 -5.38 0.43 -17.33
N ARG A 257 -4.41 0.90 -18.14
CA ARG A 257 -3.48 -0.01 -18.83
C ARG A 257 -2.63 -0.85 -17.86
N VAL A 258 -2.19 -0.26 -16.74
CA VAL A 258 -1.48 -1.01 -15.69
C VAL A 258 -2.35 -2.14 -15.15
N LEU A 259 -3.63 -1.88 -14.82
CA LEU A 259 -4.58 -2.89 -14.36
C LEU A 259 -4.84 -3.98 -15.41
N VAL A 260 -5.03 -3.62 -16.68
CA VAL A 260 -5.22 -4.58 -17.78
C VAL A 260 -3.98 -5.50 -17.92
N ARG A 261 -2.77 -4.93 -17.85
CA ARG A 261 -1.54 -5.73 -17.88
C ARG A 261 -1.39 -6.61 -16.64
N MET A 262 -1.75 -6.08 -15.47
CA MET A 262 -1.77 -6.87 -14.23
C MET A 262 -2.74 -8.05 -14.36
N ALA A 263 -3.98 -7.82 -14.82
CA ALA A 263 -4.95 -8.88 -15.06
C ALA A 263 -4.44 -9.94 -16.06
N ALA A 264 -3.73 -9.51 -17.12
CA ALA A 264 -3.11 -10.45 -18.06
C ALA A 264 -2.05 -11.34 -17.38
N VAL A 265 -1.10 -10.73 -16.67
CA VAL A 265 -0.02 -11.44 -15.98
C VAL A 265 -0.57 -12.40 -14.93
N GLN A 266 -1.50 -11.92 -14.09
CA GLN A 266 -2.09 -12.74 -13.03
C GLN A 266 -2.96 -13.87 -13.59
N SER A 267 -3.63 -13.65 -14.72
CA SER A 267 -4.35 -14.73 -15.43
C SER A 267 -3.41 -15.84 -15.89
N PHE A 268 -2.22 -15.51 -16.35
CA PHE A 268 -1.22 -16.51 -16.72
C PHE A 268 -0.62 -17.23 -15.51
N LEU A 269 -0.36 -16.52 -14.42
CA LEU A 269 0.12 -17.11 -13.17
C LEU A 269 -0.89 -18.09 -12.56
N THR A 270 -2.18 -17.81 -12.70
CA THR A 270 -3.29 -18.68 -12.27
C THR A 270 -3.72 -19.71 -13.32
N ALA A 271 -2.93 -19.90 -14.37
CA ALA A 271 -3.20 -20.83 -15.48
C ALA A 271 -4.46 -20.55 -16.33
N HIS A 272 -5.06 -19.37 -16.22
CA HIS A 272 -6.22 -18.94 -17.01
C HIS A 272 -5.79 -18.37 -18.39
N ARG A 273 -5.13 -19.16 -19.21
CA ARG A 273 -4.51 -18.71 -20.48
C ARG A 273 -5.43 -17.94 -21.42
N ARG A 274 -6.67 -18.42 -21.61
CA ARG A 274 -7.64 -17.74 -22.52
C ARG A 274 -7.95 -16.32 -22.04
N LYS A 275 -8.12 -16.15 -20.74
CA LYS A 275 -8.37 -14.87 -20.09
C LYS A 275 -7.17 -13.95 -20.23
N GLY A 276 -5.96 -14.44 -19.94
CA GLY A 276 -4.71 -13.70 -20.12
C GLY A 276 -4.51 -13.19 -21.55
N ILE A 277 -4.76 -14.06 -22.57
CA ILE A 277 -4.70 -13.64 -23.98
C ILE A 277 -5.76 -12.56 -24.29
N GLY A 278 -6.94 -12.60 -23.67
CA GLY A 278 -7.97 -11.58 -23.81
C GLY A 278 -7.45 -10.21 -23.36
N TYR A 279 -6.85 -10.13 -22.17
CA TYR A 279 -6.26 -8.89 -21.64
C TYR A 279 -5.04 -8.42 -22.45
N ILE A 280 -4.20 -9.33 -22.94
CA ILE A 280 -3.12 -8.96 -23.87
C ILE A 280 -3.66 -8.28 -25.13
N ARG A 281 -4.71 -8.85 -25.74
CA ARG A 281 -5.35 -8.23 -26.93
C ARG A 281 -5.93 -6.85 -26.61
N GLU A 282 -6.52 -6.69 -25.45
CA GLU A 282 -7.02 -5.40 -24.98
C GLU A 282 -5.86 -4.41 -24.82
N SER A 283 -4.78 -4.77 -24.13
CA SER A 283 -3.59 -3.93 -23.98
C SER A 283 -3.00 -3.50 -25.33
N LEU A 284 -2.87 -4.42 -26.29
CA LEU A 284 -2.34 -4.16 -27.63
C LEU A 284 -3.24 -3.29 -28.51
N ARG A 285 -4.54 -3.13 -28.20
CA ARG A 285 -5.40 -2.16 -28.87
C ARG A 285 -4.99 -0.71 -28.56
N HIS A 286 -4.44 -0.48 -27.37
CA HIS A 286 -3.97 0.84 -26.93
C HIS A 286 -2.53 1.12 -27.34
N ASP A 287 -1.66 0.12 -27.28
CA ASP A 287 -0.26 0.22 -27.70
C ASP A 287 0.24 -1.10 -28.29
N ARG A 288 0.28 -1.16 -29.61
CA ARG A 288 0.72 -2.34 -30.36
C ARG A 288 2.23 -2.60 -30.26
N ARG A 289 3.01 -1.63 -29.78
CA ARG A 289 4.48 -1.71 -29.69
C ARG A 289 4.97 -1.92 -28.28
N ASP A 290 4.09 -2.02 -27.27
CA ASP A 290 4.49 -2.20 -25.87
C ASP A 290 5.26 -3.53 -25.69
N PRO A 291 6.60 -3.47 -25.44
CA PRO A 291 7.43 -4.67 -25.33
C PRO A 291 7.08 -5.51 -24.11
N LEU A 292 6.56 -4.88 -23.02
CA LEU A 292 6.15 -5.58 -21.81
C LEU A 292 4.92 -6.45 -22.07
N THR A 293 3.98 -5.95 -22.85
CA THR A 293 2.78 -6.71 -23.26
C THR A 293 3.15 -7.91 -24.14
N TRP A 294 4.05 -7.75 -25.12
CA TRP A 294 4.51 -8.84 -25.94
C TRP A 294 5.33 -9.86 -25.14
N GLY A 295 6.23 -9.41 -24.27
CA GLY A 295 6.98 -10.28 -23.35
C GLY A 295 6.04 -11.11 -22.47
N GLY A 296 5.02 -10.48 -21.91
CA GLY A 296 3.98 -11.15 -21.11
C GLY A 296 3.23 -12.23 -21.90
N LEU A 297 2.91 -11.98 -23.18
CA LEU A 297 2.27 -12.99 -24.05
C LEU A 297 3.18 -14.21 -24.28
N VAL A 298 4.44 -13.98 -24.65
CA VAL A 298 5.41 -15.07 -24.90
C VAL A 298 5.59 -15.92 -23.64
N LEU A 299 5.83 -15.29 -22.50
CA LEU A 299 5.99 -16.00 -21.23
C LEU A 299 4.69 -16.70 -20.79
N GLY A 300 3.53 -16.07 -21.03
CA GLY A 300 2.22 -16.64 -20.72
C GLY A 300 1.91 -17.93 -21.49
N ILE A 301 2.38 -18.02 -22.74
CA ILE A 301 2.27 -19.25 -23.54
C ILE A 301 3.11 -20.39 -22.95
N LEU A 302 4.29 -20.06 -22.39
CA LEU A 302 5.20 -21.02 -21.75
C LEU A 302 4.71 -21.48 -20.36
N GLY A 303 3.78 -20.75 -19.74
CA GLY A 303 3.10 -21.14 -18.51
C GLY A 303 3.49 -20.32 -17.26
N PRO A 304 2.83 -20.60 -16.11
CA PRO A 304 2.94 -19.79 -14.90
C PRO A 304 4.38 -19.60 -14.40
N ARG A 305 5.17 -20.66 -14.39
CA ARG A 305 6.58 -20.60 -13.93
C ARG A 305 7.45 -19.70 -14.81
N ALA A 306 7.21 -19.71 -16.14
CA ALA A 306 7.94 -18.83 -17.06
C ALA A 306 7.59 -17.36 -16.81
N VAL A 307 6.32 -17.04 -16.60
CA VAL A 307 5.86 -15.69 -16.24
C VAL A 307 6.50 -15.23 -14.94
N ALA A 308 6.43 -16.06 -13.90
CA ALA A 308 7.04 -15.74 -12.60
C ALA A 308 8.55 -15.53 -12.72
N SER A 309 9.27 -16.40 -13.48
CA SER A 309 10.71 -16.23 -13.75
C SER A 309 11.02 -14.93 -14.50
N GLY A 310 10.19 -14.55 -15.47
CA GLY A 310 10.33 -13.28 -16.18
C GLY A 310 10.17 -12.07 -15.28
N ILE A 311 9.19 -12.07 -14.37
CA ILE A 311 8.99 -11.02 -13.36
C ILE A 311 10.23 -10.90 -12.45
N LEU A 312 10.76 -12.02 -11.98
CA LEU A 312 11.94 -12.06 -11.13
C LEU A 312 13.18 -11.52 -11.84
N LEU A 313 13.36 -11.86 -13.12
CA LEU A 313 14.47 -11.35 -13.93
C LEU A 313 14.35 -9.83 -14.11
N GLN A 314 13.16 -9.33 -14.45
CA GLN A 314 12.92 -7.91 -14.63
C GLN A 314 13.23 -7.12 -13.33
N ARG A 315 12.78 -7.62 -12.18
CA ARG A 315 13.08 -7.00 -10.87
C ARG A 315 14.58 -6.96 -10.58
N ARG A 316 15.32 -8.05 -10.85
CA ARG A 316 16.79 -8.10 -10.68
C ARG A 316 17.51 -7.10 -11.58
N LEU A 317 17.07 -6.96 -12.83
CA LEU A 317 17.67 -6.00 -13.78
C LEU A 317 17.40 -4.55 -13.33
N ALA A 318 16.17 -4.25 -12.89
CA ALA A 318 15.82 -2.93 -12.37
C ALA A 318 16.62 -2.56 -11.11
N ALA A 319 16.83 -3.52 -10.19
CA ALA A 319 17.66 -3.30 -9.01
C ALA A 319 19.10 -2.97 -9.36
N ARG A 320 19.72 -3.74 -10.28
CA ARG A 320 21.09 -3.48 -10.76
C ARG A 320 21.24 -2.15 -11.50
N ALA A 321 20.22 -1.73 -12.25
CA ALA A 321 20.23 -0.42 -12.91
C ALA A 321 20.23 0.74 -11.89
N ARG A 322 19.45 0.61 -10.81
CA ARG A 322 19.41 1.59 -9.71
C ARG A 322 20.73 1.66 -8.92
N GLU A 323 21.43 0.53 -8.72
CA GLU A 323 22.74 0.48 -8.08
C GLU A 323 23.86 1.16 -8.91
N ARG A 324 23.74 1.13 -10.24
CA ARG A 324 24.72 1.77 -11.16
C ARG A 324 24.49 3.28 -11.35
N SER A 325 23.32 3.78 -10.99
CA SER A 325 22.97 5.21 -11.07
C SER A 325 23.19 5.96 -9.75
N ARG A 326 23.68 5.28 -8.73
CA ARG A 326 24.21 5.82 -7.47
C ARG A 326 25.73 5.87 -7.50
#